data_cd748d47d78ad75b24dec781c98bcd9f
#
_entry.id   cd748d47d78ad75b24dec781c98bcd9f
#
_cell.length_a   1.000
_cell.length_b   1.000
_cell.length_c   1.000
_cell.angle_alpha   90.00
_cell.angle_beta   90.00
_cell.angle_gamma   90.00
#
_symmetry.space_group_name_H-M   'P 1'
#
loop_
_entity.id
_entity.type
_entity.pdbx_description
1 polymer ?
#
loop_
_entity_poly.entity_id
_entity_poly.type
_entity_poly.pdbx_seq_one_letter_code
_entity_poly.pdbx_strand_id
1 'polypeptide(L)'
;IGFRVCVHDDFAASASSIQLQNTKPHPHGMLSLWLDSANDFYRAPIDQAIAAVTARFHGYLVSESEPMPNTQYPPTKTGDRTYGMNQIVMLQIPDRMDHEQWLDIWRNSHTFVGIGTQSTFAYRQNRVIRAVTYAAPQYDAFIEENFPEESMFSDKHYYDDQADKAEKWDPLIDRYYPEAKTIRAKNPDAPRWQTNALIMQESVKRFIDIG
;
A
#
# COMPACT_ATOMS: atom_id res chain seq x y z
N ILE A 1 5.33 3.72 -23.27
CA ILE A 1 4.16 3.54 -22.39
C ILE A 1 4.38 2.26 -21.62
N GLY A 2 4.33 2.36 -20.28
CA GLY A 2 4.29 1.22 -19.36
C GLY A 2 2.94 1.18 -18.66
N PHE A 3 2.50 -0.02 -18.23
CA PHE A 3 1.31 -0.13 -17.41
C PHE A 3 1.41 -1.32 -16.45
N ARG A 4 0.70 -1.21 -15.32
CA ARG A 4 0.48 -2.27 -14.33
C ARG A 4 -0.99 -2.30 -13.98
N VAL A 5 -1.57 -3.50 -13.86
CA VAL A 5 -2.98 -3.69 -13.54
C VAL A 5 -3.10 -4.52 -12.28
N CYS A 6 -3.88 -4.03 -11.31
CA CYS A 6 -4.32 -4.78 -10.13
C CYS A 6 -5.84 -4.93 -10.23
N VAL A 7 -6.36 -6.14 -10.10
CA VAL A 7 -7.80 -6.42 -10.22
C VAL A 7 -8.29 -7.17 -8.99
N HIS A 8 -9.52 -6.87 -8.59
CA HIS A 8 -10.24 -7.65 -7.60
C HIS A 8 -10.97 -8.80 -8.31
N ASP A 9 -10.29 -9.92 -8.46
CA ASP A 9 -10.79 -11.15 -9.09
C ASP A 9 -11.19 -12.20 -8.04
N ASP A 10 -11.57 -13.39 -8.48
CA ASP A 10 -11.99 -14.50 -7.61
C ASP A 10 -10.89 -14.90 -6.61
N PHE A 11 -9.62 -14.77 -7.00
CA PHE A 11 -8.50 -15.02 -6.10
C PHE A 11 -8.45 -13.96 -4.99
N ALA A 12 -8.53 -12.68 -5.33
CA ALA A 12 -8.53 -11.58 -4.37
C ALA A 12 -9.79 -11.60 -3.47
N ALA A 13 -10.92 -12.15 -3.93
CA ALA A 13 -12.13 -12.31 -3.14
C ALA A 13 -11.91 -13.18 -1.88
N SER A 14 -10.89 -14.06 -1.89
CA SER A 14 -10.50 -14.85 -0.72
C SER A 14 -10.02 -14.00 0.45
N ALA A 15 -9.52 -12.79 0.19
CA ALA A 15 -9.08 -11.83 1.21
C ALA A 15 -10.20 -10.92 1.73
N SER A 16 -11.47 -11.18 1.41
CA SER A 16 -12.60 -10.32 1.76
C SER A 16 -12.75 -10.08 3.27
N SER A 17 -12.33 -11.03 4.12
CA SER A 17 -12.39 -10.91 5.58
C SER A 17 -11.43 -9.86 6.16
N ILE A 18 -10.34 -9.54 5.45
CA ILE A 18 -9.36 -8.53 5.85
C ILE A 18 -9.50 -7.21 5.09
N GLN A 19 -10.46 -7.14 4.15
CA GLN A 19 -10.67 -5.96 3.32
C GLN A 19 -11.45 -4.88 4.07
N LEU A 20 -10.86 -3.69 4.19
CA LEU A 20 -11.56 -2.50 4.68
C LEU A 20 -12.30 -1.85 3.50
N GLN A 21 -13.62 -1.71 3.62
CA GLN A 21 -14.48 -1.15 2.57
C GLN A 21 -15.07 0.21 3.00
N ASN A 22 -14.23 1.24 2.95
CA ASN A 22 -14.62 2.60 3.33
C ASN A 22 -15.22 3.41 2.16
N THR A 23 -15.18 2.87 0.93
CA THR A 23 -15.71 3.53 -0.27
C THR A 23 -16.86 2.73 -0.89
N LYS A 24 -17.87 3.46 -1.40
CA LYS A 24 -19.02 2.86 -2.09
C LYS A 24 -19.26 3.56 -3.45
N PRO A 25 -19.31 2.83 -4.58
CA PRO A 25 -18.98 1.40 -4.70
C PRO A 25 -17.48 1.15 -4.46
N HIS A 26 -17.15 -0.07 -4.08
CA HIS A 26 -15.78 -0.51 -3.92
C HIS A 26 -15.06 -0.52 -5.28
N PRO A 27 -13.82 -0.03 -5.40
CA PRO A 27 -13.05 -0.14 -6.64
C PRO A 27 -12.77 -1.60 -7.00
N HIS A 28 -12.96 -1.95 -8.28
CA HIS A 28 -12.70 -3.30 -8.78
C HIS A 28 -11.25 -3.48 -9.26
N GLY A 29 -10.47 -2.41 -9.30
CA GLY A 29 -9.07 -2.50 -9.70
C GLY A 29 -8.38 -1.15 -9.73
N MET A 30 -7.08 -1.20 -9.92
CA MET A 30 -6.21 -0.06 -10.14
C MET A 30 -5.35 -0.29 -11.37
N LEU A 31 -5.26 0.73 -12.23
CA LEU A 31 -4.39 0.77 -13.40
C LEU A 31 -3.35 1.87 -13.19
N SER A 32 -2.09 1.48 -13.09
CA SER A 32 -0.95 2.41 -13.10
C SER A 32 -0.40 2.56 -14.50
N LEU A 33 -0.20 3.79 -14.95
CA LEU A 33 0.26 4.14 -16.29
C LEU A 33 1.47 5.06 -16.24
N TRP A 34 2.48 4.78 -17.06
CA TRP A 34 3.61 5.67 -17.30
C TRP A 34 3.51 6.23 -18.70
N LEU A 35 3.22 7.52 -18.82
CA LEU A 35 2.96 8.24 -20.05
C LEU A 35 3.96 9.39 -20.22
N ASP A 36 4.23 9.77 -21.46
CA ASP A 36 5.10 10.92 -21.75
C ASP A 36 4.44 12.26 -21.34
N SER A 37 3.11 12.30 -21.26
CA SER A 37 2.36 13.50 -20.85
C SER A 37 1.05 13.15 -20.16
N ALA A 38 0.73 13.87 -19.09
CA ALA A 38 -0.56 13.81 -18.40
C ALA A 38 -1.59 14.81 -18.98
N ASN A 39 -1.26 15.57 -20.02
CA ASN A 39 -2.18 16.51 -20.66
C ASN A 39 -3.33 15.78 -21.34
N ASP A 40 -4.51 16.35 -21.24
CA ASP A 40 -5.76 15.72 -21.70
C ASP A 40 -5.70 15.30 -23.18
N PHE A 41 -5.09 16.10 -24.05
CA PHE A 41 -4.94 15.77 -25.45
C PHE A 41 -4.18 14.44 -25.67
N TYR A 42 -3.09 14.21 -24.95
CA TYR A 42 -2.28 12.99 -25.08
C TYR A 42 -2.90 11.81 -24.36
N ARG A 43 -3.66 12.05 -23.30
CA ARG A 43 -4.31 11.02 -22.50
C ARG A 43 -5.65 10.57 -23.05
N ALA A 44 -6.35 11.42 -23.83
CA ALA A 44 -7.70 11.16 -24.30
C ALA A 44 -7.92 9.80 -24.98
N PRO A 45 -7.02 9.28 -25.84
CA PRO A 45 -7.20 7.94 -26.43
C PRO A 45 -7.17 6.82 -25.39
N ILE A 46 -6.35 6.99 -24.33
CA ILE A 46 -6.22 6.02 -23.25
C ILE A 46 -7.46 6.09 -22.36
N ASP A 47 -7.90 7.29 -21.99
CA ASP A 47 -9.11 7.51 -21.20
C ASP A 47 -10.35 6.90 -21.91
N GLN A 48 -10.44 7.03 -23.24
CA GLN A 48 -11.49 6.41 -24.04
C GLN A 48 -11.44 4.88 -24.01
N ALA A 49 -10.23 4.31 -24.12
CA ALA A 49 -10.05 2.86 -24.03
C ALA A 49 -10.44 2.31 -22.65
N ILE A 50 -10.09 3.02 -21.57
CA ILE A 50 -10.51 2.65 -20.21
C ILE A 50 -12.02 2.76 -20.05
N ALA A 51 -12.63 3.86 -20.52
CA ALA A 51 -14.07 4.08 -20.45
C ALA A 51 -14.88 3.04 -21.23
N ALA A 52 -14.31 2.45 -22.28
CA ALA A 52 -14.99 1.41 -23.07
C ALA A 52 -15.13 0.08 -22.29
N VAL A 53 -14.32 -0.16 -21.26
CA VAL A 53 -14.28 -1.44 -20.51
C VAL A 53 -14.60 -1.27 -19.02
N THR A 54 -14.87 -0.04 -18.57
CA THR A 54 -15.21 0.25 -17.16
C THR A 54 -16.50 1.05 -17.07
N ALA A 55 -17.32 0.76 -16.03
CA ALA A 55 -18.52 1.56 -15.77
C ALA A 55 -18.18 3.00 -15.31
N ARG A 56 -17.06 3.15 -14.61
CA ARG A 56 -16.54 4.43 -14.11
C ARG A 56 -15.06 4.27 -13.76
N PHE A 57 -14.28 5.31 -13.98
CA PHE A 57 -12.91 5.39 -13.46
C PHE A 57 -12.61 6.80 -12.95
N HIS A 58 -11.64 6.89 -12.06
CA HIS A 58 -11.05 8.13 -11.57
C HIS A 58 -9.55 8.09 -11.78
N GLY A 59 -9.01 9.13 -12.38
CA GLY A 59 -7.59 9.23 -12.70
C GLY A 59 -6.89 10.28 -11.85
N TYR A 60 -5.65 9.99 -11.47
CA TYR A 60 -4.79 10.85 -10.67
C TYR A 60 -3.39 10.89 -11.27
N LEU A 61 -2.82 12.09 -11.34
CA LEU A 61 -1.38 12.24 -11.55
C LEU A 61 -0.69 12.01 -10.20
N VAL A 62 0.29 11.11 -10.17
CA VAL A 62 1.01 10.75 -8.95
C VAL A 62 2.51 10.89 -9.13
N SER A 63 3.22 11.01 -8.01
CA SER A 63 4.66 10.83 -7.90
C SER A 63 4.92 9.49 -7.22
N GLU A 64 5.48 8.52 -7.96
CA GLU A 64 5.78 7.19 -7.43
C GLU A 64 7.15 7.17 -6.73
N SER A 65 7.20 6.48 -5.58
CA SER A 65 8.42 6.04 -4.90
C SER A 65 8.31 4.54 -4.65
N GLU A 66 9.41 3.80 -4.79
CA GLU A 66 9.43 2.35 -4.57
C GLU A 66 10.45 1.99 -3.47
N PRO A 67 10.09 2.13 -2.17
CA PRO A 67 10.98 1.81 -1.05
C PRO A 67 11.42 0.35 -1.02
N MET A 68 10.59 -0.55 -1.57
CA MET A 68 10.90 -1.98 -1.65
C MET A 68 10.49 -2.55 -3.02
N PRO A 69 11.43 -2.65 -3.98
CA PRO A 69 11.14 -3.28 -5.26
C PRO A 69 10.95 -4.78 -5.14
N ASN A 70 10.07 -5.35 -5.98
CA ASN A 70 9.85 -6.79 -6.05
C ASN A 70 11.05 -7.51 -6.66
N THR A 71 11.97 -7.96 -5.82
CA THR A 71 13.14 -8.76 -6.22
C THR A 71 12.94 -10.26 -5.95
N GLN A 72 11.94 -10.63 -5.16
CA GLN A 72 11.71 -12.00 -4.72
C GLN A 72 10.84 -12.80 -5.70
N TYR A 73 9.79 -12.17 -6.23
CA TYR A 73 8.83 -12.80 -7.14
C TYR A 73 8.56 -11.94 -8.38
N PRO A 74 9.61 -11.56 -9.14
CA PRO A 74 9.40 -10.76 -10.34
C PRO A 74 8.61 -11.58 -11.38
N PRO A 75 7.69 -10.96 -12.15
CA PRO A 75 7.02 -11.65 -13.24
C PRO A 75 8.04 -12.10 -14.28
N THR A 76 7.85 -13.30 -14.87
CA THR A 76 8.79 -13.86 -15.84
C THR A 76 8.69 -13.21 -17.21
N LYS A 77 7.51 -12.70 -17.54
CA LYS A 77 7.25 -11.93 -18.78
C LYS A 77 6.12 -10.93 -18.57
N THR A 78 5.99 -10.01 -19.50
CA THR A 78 4.87 -9.07 -19.54
C THR A 78 3.53 -9.80 -19.63
N GLY A 79 2.59 -9.45 -18.77
CA GLY A 79 1.26 -10.05 -18.69
C GLY A 79 1.14 -11.22 -17.72
N ASP A 80 2.25 -11.72 -17.19
CA ASP A 80 2.19 -12.72 -16.10
C ASP A 80 1.62 -12.08 -14.83
N ARG A 81 0.85 -12.89 -14.08
CA ARG A 81 0.41 -12.54 -12.74
C ARG A 81 1.61 -12.54 -11.79
N THR A 82 1.74 -11.50 -10.98
CA THR A 82 2.67 -11.51 -9.85
C THR A 82 2.15 -12.47 -8.77
N TYR A 83 3.04 -13.24 -8.16
CA TYR A 83 2.72 -14.12 -7.03
C TYR A 83 2.05 -13.37 -5.88
N GLY A 84 1.18 -14.05 -5.16
CA GLY A 84 0.51 -13.54 -3.97
C GLY A 84 -0.61 -12.53 -4.26
N MET A 85 -0.92 -11.70 -3.28
CA MET A 85 -1.90 -10.63 -3.39
C MET A 85 -1.24 -9.25 -3.46
N ASN A 86 -1.94 -8.29 -4.08
CA ASN A 86 -1.58 -6.88 -4.00
C ASN A 86 -2.63 -6.14 -3.17
N GLN A 87 -2.20 -5.50 -2.09
CA GLN A 87 -3.04 -4.64 -1.27
C GLN A 87 -2.93 -3.21 -1.76
N ILE A 88 -4.07 -2.60 -2.05
CA ILE A 88 -4.18 -1.18 -2.42
C ILE A 88 -4.81 -0.43 -1.26
N VAL A 89 -4.13 0.59 -0.76
CA VAL A 89 -4.65 1.48 0.27
C VAL A 89 -4.77 2.89 -0.29
N MET A 90 -5.96 3.48 -0.13
CA MET A 90 -6.24 4.86 -0.54
C MET A 90 -6.23 5.75 0.70
N LEU A 91 -5.33 6.73 0.73
CA LEU A 91 -5.08 7.57 1.89
C LEU A 91 -5.62 8.99 1.72
N GLN A 92 -6.14 9.52 2.82
CA GLN A 92 -6.43 10.94 3.00
C GLN A 92 -5.66 11.47 4.21
N ILE A 93 -5.15 12.69 4.12
CA ILE A 93 -4.51 13.36 5.24
C ILE A 93 -5.58 13.70 6.28
N PRO A 94 -5.43 13.26 7.53
CA PRO A 94 -6.36 13.65 8.59
C PRO A 94 -6.39 15.16 8.81
N ASP A 95 -7.57 15.74 9.09
CA ASP A 95 -7.74 17.19 9.34
C ASP A 95 -6.85 17.73 10.48
N ARG A 96 -6.41 16.85 11.40
CA ARG A 96 -5.52 17.21 12.52
C ARG A 96 -4.05 17.41 12.13
N MET A 97 -3.69 17.16 10.86
CA MET A 97 -2.29 17.16 10.41
C MET A 97 -2.09 18.10 9.23
N ASP A 98 -0.94 18.75 9.20
CA ASP A 98 -0.48 19.40 7.97
C ASP A 98 0.19 18.38 7.03
N HIS A 99 0.32 18.76 5.77
CA HIS A 99 0.83 17.91 4.71
C HIS A 99 2.29 17.46 4.94
N GLU A 100 3.17 18.33 5.42
CA GLU A 100 4.59 18.01 5.61
C GLU A 100 4.77 17.07 6.80
N GLN A 101 4.04 17.31 7.90
CA GLN A 101 4.03 16.43 9.06
C GLN A 101 3.54 15.02 8.69
N TRP A 102 2.46 14.95 7.89
CA TRP A 102 1.92 13.68 7.40
C TRP A 102 2.92 12.92 6.53
N LEU A 103 3.58 13.62 5.59
CA LEU A 103 4.60 13.02 4.72
C LEU A 103 5.79 12.51 5.52
N ASP A 104 6.26 13.26 6.50
CA ASP A 104 7.40 12.87 7.34
C ASP A 104 7.09 11.59 8.11
N ILE A 105 5.94 11.51 8.77
CA ILE A 105 5.53 10.31 9.48
C ILE A 105 5.39 9.13 8.54
N TRP A 106 4.68 9.29 7.43
CA TRP A 106 4.45 8.21 6.48
C TRP A 106 5.74 7.70 5.85
N ARG A 107 6.55 8.61 5.27
CA ARG A 107 7.73 8.24 4.48
C ARG A 107 8.95 7.91 5.32
N ASN A 108 9.21 8.71 6.36
CA ASN A 108 10.46 8.65 7.12
C ASN A 108 10.35 7.84 8.41
N SER A 109 9.14 7.41 8.81
CA SER A 109 8.91 6.61 10.02
C SER A 109 8.10 5.35 9.70
N HIS A 110 6.86 5.49 9.25
CA HIS A 110 5.95 4.37 9.04
C HIS A 110 6.42 3.39 7.94
N THR A 111 7.12 3.87 6.92
CA THR A 111 7.68 3.00 5.86
C THR A 111 8.55 1.88 6.44
N PHE A 112 9.40 2.18 7.44
CA PHE A 112 10.23 1.16 8.09
C PHE A 112 9.39 0.18 8.90
N VAL A 113 8.33 0.68 9.55
CA VAL A 113 7.39 -0.16 10.30
C VAL A 113 6.67 -1.11 9.33
N GLY A 114 6.05 -0.61 8.25
CA GLY A 114 5.34 -1.42 7.28
C GLY A 114 6.21 -2.54 6.72
N ILE A 115 7.39 -2.19 6.19
CA ILE A 115 8.31 -3.18 5.61
C ILE A 115 8.82 -4.19 6.65
N GLY A 116 9.12 -3.75 7.85
CA GLY A 116 9.78 -4.59 8.86
C GLY A 116 8.84 -5.42 9.73
N THR A 117 7.54 -5.07 9.80
CA THR A 117 6.56 -5.80 10.62
C THR A 117 5.60 -6.67 9.79
N GLN A 118 5.58 -6.52 8.49
CA GLN A 118 4.69 -7.24 7.59
C GLN A 118 5.47 -8.17 6.66
N SER A 119 4.80 -9.17 6.09
CA SER A 119 5.38 -10.09 5.12
C SER A 119 5.48 -9.51 3.70
N THR A 120 5.23 -8.23 3.55
CA THR A 120 5.32 -7.56 2.25
C THR A 120 6.68 -7.79 1.58
N PHE A 121 6.66 -8.08 0.27
CA PHE A 121 7.87 -8.26 -0.54
C PHE A 121 8.01 -7.21 -1.66
N ALA A 122 7.05 -6.30 -1.77
CA ALA A 122 7.13 -5.11 -2.62
C ALA A 122 6.26 -3.99 -2.06
N TYR A 123 6.78 -2.77 -2.05
CA TYR A 123 6.08 -1.62 -1.51
C TYR A 123 6.28 -0.38 -2.37
N ARG A 124 5.17 0.23 -2.82
CA ARG A 124 5.14 1.46 -3.59
C ARG A 124 4.27 2.50 -2.93
N GLN A 125 4.71 3.74 -3.04
CA GLN A 125 4.07 4.94 -2.51
C GLN A 125 3.77 5.88 -3.65
N ASN A 126 2.50 6.09 -3.96
CA ASN A 126 2.02 6.98 -5.01
C ASN A 126 1.40 8.22 -4.36
N ARG A 127 2.19 9.30 -4.20
CA ARG A 127 1.67 10.58 -3.72
C ARG A 127 0.86 11.25 -4.82
N VAL A 128 -0.37 11.64 -4.52
CA VAL A 128 -1.23 12.36 -5.46
C VAL A 128 -0.74 13.80 -5.63
N ILE A 129 -0.55 14.20 -6.88
CA ILE A 129 -0.24 15.58 -7.28
C ILE A 129 -1.54 16.33 -7.58
N ARG A 130 -2.44 15.69 -8.35
CA ARG A 130 -3.78 16.19 -8.65
C ARG A 130 -4.66 15.11 -9.27
N ALA A 131 -5.97 15.28 -9.17
CA ALA A 131 -6.91 14.54 -10.02
C ALA A 131 -6.76 14.99 -11.48
N VAL A 132 -6.97 14.04 -12.41
CA VAL A 132 -6.95 14.27 -13.86
C VAL A 132 -8.28 13.94 -14.53
N THR A 133 -9.27 13.45 -13.78
CA THR A 133 -10.65 13.25 -14.23
C THR A 133 -11.60 14.10 -13.41
N TYR A 134 -12.75 14.45 -14.01
CA TYR A 134 -13.78 15.23 -13.35
C TYR A 134 -14.40 14.46 -12.17
N ALA A 135 -14.72 15.18 -11.09
CA ALA A 135 -15.38 14.65 -9.89
C ALA A 135 -14.68 13.41 -9.26
N ALA A 136 -13.37 13.27 -9.45
CA ALA A 136 -12.62 12.25 -8.73
C ALA A 136 -12.65 12.52 -7.22
N PRO A 137 -12.84 11.48 -6.37
CA PRO A 137 -12.73 11.63 -4.92
C PRO A 137 -11.38 12.21 -4.52
N GLN A 138 -11.35 12.95 -3.43
CA GLN A 138 -10.09 13.48 -2.91
C GLN A 138 -9.32 12.35 -2.22
N TYR A 139 -8.12 12.08 -2.72
CA TYR A 139 -7.11 11.24 -2.08
C TYR A 139 -5.77 11.96 -2.12
N ASP A 140 -4.94 11.71 -1.12
CA ASP A 140 -3.60 12.29 -1.00
C ASP A 140 -2.51 11.30 -1.40
N ALA A 141 -2.78 10.00 -1.26
CA ALA A 141 -1.88 8.96 -1.73
C ALA A 141 -2.58 7.62 -1.99
N PHE A 142 -1.87 6.77 -2.77
CA PHE A 142 -2.16 5.35 -2.94
C PHE A 142 -0.94 4.54 -2.55
N ILE A 143 -1.15 3.49 -1.76
CA ILE A 143 -0.14 2.50 -1.42
C ILE A 143 -0.42 1.23 -2.21
N GLU A 144 0.63 0.60 -2.72
CA GLU A 144 0.60 -0.73 -3.29
C GLU A 144 1.59 -1.61 -2.54
N GLU A 145 1.13 -2.70 -1.98
CA GLU A 145 1.95 -3.67 -1.26
C GLU A 145 1.65 -5.08 -1.74
N ASN A 146 2.71 -5.84 -2.05
CA ASN A 146 2.56 -7.24 -2.44
C ASN A 146 2.89 -8.15 -1.25
N PHE A 147 2.00 -9.09 -0.99
CA PHE A 147 2.09 -10.06 0.10
C PHE A 147 2.07 -11.50 -0.43
N PRO A 148 2.67 -12.46 0.28
CA PRO A 148 2.46 -13.88 0.05
C PRO A 148 0.96 -14.25 0.11
N GLU A 149 0.58 -15.29 -0.60
CA GLU A 149 -0.81 -15.76 -0.66
C GLU A 149 -1.38 -16.09 0.72
N GLU A 150 -0.56 -16.69 1.59
CA GLU A 150 -0.94 -17.09 2.95
C GLU A 150 -1.37 -15.91 3.83
N SER A 151 -0.92 -14.71 3.50
CA SER A 151 -1.29 -13.47 4.21
C SER A 151 -2.78 -13.12 4.08
N MET A 152 -3.48 -13.68 3.07
CA MET A 152 -4.93 -13.50 2.93
C MET A 152 -5.74 -14.23 4.00
N PHE A 153 -5.14 -15.22 4.67
CA PHE A 153 -5.86 -16.15 5.54
C PHE A 153 -5.37 -16.15 6.98
N SER A 154 -4.26 -15.45 7.27
CA SER A 154 -3.61 -15.56 8.57
C SER A 154 -2.83 -14.32 8.95
N ASP A 155 -3.18 -13.73 10.09
CA ASP A 155 -2.44 -12.61 10.68
C ASP A 155 -0.98 -12.98 10.95
N LYS A 156 -0.71 -14.23 11.33
CA LYS A 156 0.66 -14.71 11.51
C LYS A 156 1.47 -14.59 10.23
N HIS A 157 0.91 -14.96 9.09
CA HIS A 157 1.58 -14.84 7.80
C HIS A 157 1.58 -13.40 7.27
N TYR A 158 0.64 -12.57 7.68
CA TYR A 158 0.60 -11.17 7.31
C TYR A 158 1.63 -10.33 8.09
N TYR A 159 1.78 -10.60 9.39
CA TYR A 159 2.72 -9.91 10.29
C TYR A 159 3.95 -10.77 10.55
N ASP A 160 4.72 -11.01 9.54
CA ASP A 160 5.89 -11.85 9.47
C ASP A 160 6.75 -11.93 10.75
N ASP A 161 7.21 -13.13 11.10
CA ASP A 161 8.09 -13.43 12.25
C ASP A 161 9.50 -13.91 11.82
N GLN A 162 9.92 -13.65 10.56
CA GLN A 162 11.22 -14.09 10.04
C GLN A 162 12.38 -13.37 10.74
N ALA A 163 13.32 -14.14 11.27
CA ALA A 163 14.43 -13.63 12.06
C ALA A 163 15.40 -12.72 11.28
N ASP A 164 15.66 -13.05 10.02
CA ASP A 164 16.50 -12.25 9.11
C ASP A 164 15.91 -10.86 8.84
N LYS A 165 14.59 -10.78 8.73
CA LYS A 165 13.87 -9.52 8.59
C LYS A 165 14.00 -8.67 9.85
N ALA A 166 13.93 -9.30 11.03
CA ALA A 166 14.14 -8.65 12.30
C ALA A 166 15.53 -8.01 12.41
N GLU A 167 16.58 -8.76 12.11
CA GLU A 167 17.95 -8.26 12.16
C GLU A 167 18.16 -7.00 11.31
N LYS A 168 17.57 -6.98 10.14
CA LYS A 168 17.68 -5.84 9.21
C LYS A 168 16.83 -4.64 9.62
N TRP A 169 15.55 -4.87 9.99
CA TRP A 169 14.56 -3.80 10.09
C TRP A 169 14.31 -3.30 11.50
N ASP A 170 14.46 -4.11 12.54
CA ASP A 170 14.24 -3.67 13.92
C ASP A 170 15.10 -2.47 14.32
N PRO A 171 16.39 -2.39 13.96
CA PRO A 171 17.20 -1.21 14.26
C PRO A 171 16.69 0.06 13.59
N LEU A 172 16.13 -0.05 12.39
CA LEU A 172 15.54 1.09 11.67
C LEU A 172 14.20 1.48 12.28
N ILE A 173 13.34 0.51 12.58
CA ILE A 173 12.09 0.75 13.30
C ILE A 173 12.37 1.46 14.61
N ASP A 174 13.29 0.95 15.40
CA ASP A 174 13.66 1.50 16.71
C ASP A 174 14.24 2.91 16.65
N ARG A 175 14.87 3.25 15.54
CA ARG A 175 15.41 4.60 15.29
C ARG A 175 14.33 5.59 14.89
N TYR A 176 13.41 5.20 14.02
CA TYR A 176 12.43 6.12 13.42
C TYR A 176 11.03 6.02 14.04
N TYR A 177 10.80 4.99 14.85
CA TYR A 177 9.61 4.79 15.68
C TYR A 177 10.00 4.17 17.05
N PRO A 178 10.58 4.95 17.97
CA PRO A 178 11.12 4.45 19.25
C PRO A 178 10.10 3.74 20.15
N GLU A 179 8.82 4.05 20.01
CA GLU A 179 7.72 3.43 20.74
C GLU A 179 7.64 1.91 20.49
N ALA A 180 8.14 1.43 19.37
CA ALA A 180 8.22 0.00 19.07
C ALA A 180 9.00 -0.78 20.11
N LYS A 181 10.09 -0.20 20.67
CA LYS A 181 10.85 -0.80 21.79
C LYS A 181 9.97 -1.01 23.03
N THR A 182 9.16 0.00 23.33
CA THR A 182 8.25 -0.07 24.49
C THR A 182 7.18 -1.13 24.28
N ILE A 183 6.65 -1.26 23.07
CA ILE A 183 5.66 -2.29 22.73
C ILE A 183 6.28 -3.68 22.88
N ARG A 184 7.49 -3.91 22.34
CA ARG A 184 8.22 -5.20 22.50
C ARG A 184 8.50 -5.50 23.97
N ALA A 185 8.98 -4.53 24.73
CA ALA A 185 9.30 -4.69 26.15
C ALA A 185 8.08 -5.01 27.03
N LYS A 186 6.89 -4.55 26.65
CA LYS A 186 5.64 -4.86 27.35
C LYS A 186 5.07 -6.24 26.99
N ASN A 187 5.54 -6.87 25.92
CA ASN A 187 5.05 -8.15 25.41
C ASN A 187 6.19 -9.16 25.20
N PRO A 188 7.01 -9.44 26.23
CA PRO A 188 8.24 -10.24 26.08
C PRO A 188 7.98 -11.70 25.69
N ASP A 189 6.82 -12.25 26.08
CA ASP A 189 6.43 -13.64 25.83
C ASP A 189 5.50 -13.80 24.60
N ALA A 190 5.10 -12.69 23.98
CA ALA A 190 4.23 -12.74 22.81
C ALA A 190 5.01 -13.19 21.57
N PRO A 191 4.42 -14.04 20.71
CA PRO A 191 5.00 -14.32 19.40
C PRO A 191 5.28 -13.03 18.61
N ARG A 192 6.38 -12.99 17.86
CA ARG A 192 6.82 -11.79 17.13
C ARG A 192 5.72 -11.19 16.24
N TRP A 193 4.97 -12.04 15.52
CA TRP A 193 3.88 -11.56 14.65
C TRP A 193 2.80 -10.76 15.40
N GLN A 194 2.48 -11.13 16.65
CA GLN A 194 1.53 -10.37 17.48
C GLN A 194 2.10 -9.01 17.88
N THR A 195 3.38 -8.98 18.27
CA THR A 195 4.05 -7.73 18.60
C THR A 195 4.19 -6.84 17.37
N ASN A 196 4.48 -7.42 16.21
CA ASN A 196 4.52 -6.70 14.94
C ASN A 196 3.14 -6.09 14.57
N ALA A 197 2.05 -6.84 14.79
CA ALA A 197 0.69 -6.33 14.57
C ALA A 197 0.42 -5.11 15.47
N LEU A 198 0.79 -5.16 16.75
CA LEU A 198 0.62 -4.03 17.68
C LEU A 198 1.45 -2.81 17.24
N ILE A 199 2.71 -3.02 16.85
CA ILE A 199 3.59 -1.94 16.38
C ILE A 199 3.00 -1.29 15.13
N MET A 200 2.52 -2.09 14.19
CA MET A 200 1.88 -1.61 12.96
C MET A 200 0.63 -0.80 13.25
N GLN A 201 -0.30 -1.32 14.07
CA GLN A 201 -1.55 -0.64 14.44
C GLN A 201 -1.28 0.71 15.12
N GLU A 202 -0.36 0.78 16.07
CA GLU A 202 -0.04 2.03 16.75
C GLU A 202 0.65 3.03 15.79
N SER A 203 1.51 2.54 14.90
CA SER A 203 2.15 3.39 13.90
C SER A 203 1.15 3.99 12.91
N VAL A 204 0.17 3.21 12.44
CA VAL A 204 -0.88 3.67 11.50
C VAL A 204 -1.72 4.80 12.10
N LYS A 205 -2.12 4.70 13.37
CA LYS A 205 -2.92 5.73 14.08
C LYS A 205 -2.26 7.11 14.09
N ARG A 206 -0.95 7.18 13.89
CA ARG A 206 -0.21 8.45 13.89
C ARG A 206 -0.55 9.33 12.69
N PHE A 207 -0.94 8.76 11.55
CA PHE A 207 -1.11 9.49 10.29
C PHE A 207 -2.35 9.08 9.47
N ILE A 208 -3.14 8.12 9.94
CA ILE A 208 -4.42 7.71 9.32
C ILE A 208 -5.49 7.76 10.40
N ASP A 209 -6.70 8.22 10.05
CA ASP A 209 -7.88 8.05 10.86
C ASP A 209 -8.50 6.70 10.52
N ILE A 210 -8.33 5.74 11.42
CA ILE A 210 -8.98 4.44 11.36
C ILE A 210 -10.29 4.60 12.12
N GLY A 211 -11.39 4.83 11.38
CA GLY A 211 -12.72 5.03 11.95
C GLY A 211 -13.23 3.87 12.79
#